data_e0432184c0f8d2d75bb8cc816adca6c3
#
_entry.id   e0432184c0f8d2d75bb8cc816adca6c3
#
_cell.length_a   1.000
_cell.length_b   1.000
_cell.length_c   1.000
_cell.angle_alpha   90.00
_cell.angle_beta   90.00
_cell.angle_gamma   90.00
#
_symmetry.space_group_name_H-M   'P 1'
#
loop_
_entity.id
_entity.type
_entity.pdbx_description
1 polymer ?
#
loop_
_entity_poly.entity_id
_entity_poly.type
_entity_poly.pdbx_seq_one_letter_code
_entity_poly.pdbx_strand_id
1 'polypeptide(L)'
;MRLKRIIGLCILYLLCMGVSPLISGASDPEVLIPRVAQSQTEEAKSWKNPFSFKPQNIEKGKALFHGKAYCVTCHGKDGKGYDHIPGLVGKLPRNFTDKSWQAVRTDGELMWILKNGSSGTAMVSFVPDTLTEEEAWHIILYVRSFGK
;
A
#
# COMPACT_ATOMS: atom_id res chain seq x y z
N MET A 1 39.63 15.87 -67.02
CA MET A 1 38.60 14.91 -67.54
C MET A 1 38.07 14.04 -66.36
N ARG A 2 36.72 14.03 -66.19
CA ARG A 2 35.89 13.14 -65.32
C ARG A 2 35.81 13.46 -63.82
N LEU A 3 34.98 14.44 -63.56
CA LEU A 3 34.13 14.56 -62.41
C LEU A 3 33.13 13.42 -62.38
N LYS A 4 33.13 12.55 -61.35
CA LYS A 4 32.04 11.59 -61.10
C LYS A 4 31.76 11.46 -59.60
N ARG A 5 30.64 12.06 -59.20
CA ARG A 5 29.59 11.51 -58.32
C ARG A 5 30.02 10.92 -56.97
N ILE A 6 29.96 11.73 -55.94
CA ILE A 6 29.64 11.31 -54.60
C ILE A 6 28.38 12.08 -54.18
N ILE A 7 27.27 11.61 -54.68
CA ILE A 7 25.94 11.99 -54.19
C ILE A 7 25.35 10.70 -53.62
N GLY A 8 25.00 10.72 -52.40
CA GLY A 8 24.11 9.69 -51.85
C GLY A 8 24.68 8.89 -50.69
N LEU A 9 24.84 9.48 -49.51
CA LEU A 9 24.74 8.75 -48.23
C LEU A 9 24.51 9.71 -47.02
N CYS A 10 23.52 10.54 -47.14
CA CYS A 10 23.10 11.41 -46.03
C CYS A 10 21.59 11.51 -45.85
N ILE A 11 20.87 10.42 -46.04
CA ILE A 11 19.44 10.37 -45.70
C ILE A 11 19.16 8.94 -45.20
N LEU A 12 19.45 8.67 -43.92
CA LEU A 12 18.78 7.63 -43.14
C LEU A 12 19.24 7.64 -41.68
N TYR A 13 19.36 8.80 -41.07
CA TYR A 13 19.61 8.89 -39.60
C TYR A 13 18.63 9.80 -38.90
N LEU A 14 17.43 9.86 -39.35
CA LEU A 14 16.34 10.63 -38.70
C LEU A 14 15.10 9.75 -38.71
N LEU A 15 14.91 8.93 -37.66
CA LEU A 15 13.61 8.40 -37.22
C LEU A 15 13.80 7.21 -36.26
N CYS A 16 14.54 7.47 -35.18
CA CYS A 16 14.42 6.69 -33.96
C CYS A 16 14.44 7.60 -32.74
N MET A 17 13.62 8.65 -32.78
CA MET A 17 13.14 9.23 -31.54
C MET A 17 12.13 8.25 -30.98
N GLY A 18 12.67 7.25 -30.28
CA GLY A 18 11.86 6.33 -29.50
C GLY A 18 11.06 7.16 -28.50
N VAL A 19 9.78 7.20 -28.70
CA VAL A 19 8.81 7.64 -27.68
C VAL A 19 9.01 6.68 -26.51
N SER A 20 9.80 7.10 -25.52
CA SER A 20 9.87 6.42 -24.24
C SER A 20 8.44 6.44 -23.70
N PRO A 21 7.82 5.30 -23.41
CA PRO A 21 6.55 5.32 -22.71
C PRO A 21 6.81 6.02 -21.37
N LEU A 22 6.13 7.13 -21.15
CA LEU A 22 6.01 7.73 -19.83
C LEU A 22 5.41 6.64 -18.94
N ILE A 23 6.23 5.96 -18.16
CA ILE A 23 5.79 5.13 -17.05
C ILE A 23 5.27 6.08 -15.99
N SER A 24 4.06 6.59 -16.24
CA SER A 24 3.27 7.32 -15.26
C SER A 24 2.75 6.30 -14.26
N GLY A 25 3.34 6.26 -13.08
CA GLY A 25 2.87 5.39 -12.01
C GLY A 25 3.95 4.75 -11.15
N ALA A 26 5.14 5.33 -11.07
CA ALA A 26 6.09 4.91 -10.03
C ALA A 26 5.48 5.26 -8.68
N SER A 27 5.01 4.24 -7.95
CA SER A 27 4.62 4.39 -6.54
C SER A 27 5.82 4.93 -5.75
N ASP A 28 5.56 5.84 -4.82
CA ASP A 28 6.59 6.34 -3.90
C ASP A 28 7.34 5.14 -3.27
N PRO A 29 8.66 5.03 -3.42
CA PRO A 29 9.45 3.95 -2.83
C PRO A 29 9.19 3.76 -1.33
N GLU A 30 8.90 4.84 -0.59
CA GLU A 30 8.54 4.80 0.83
C GLU A 30 7.25 3.99 1.08
N VAL A 31 6.30 3.99 0.16
CA VAL A 31 5.05 3.21 0.24
C VAL A 31 5.34 1.71 0.25
N LEU A 32 6.39 1.28 -0.45
CA LEU A 32 6.75 -0.13 -0.57
C LEU A 32 7.58 -0.65 0.62
N ILE A 33 8.16 0.25 1.43
CA ILE A 33 8.95 -0.16 2.61
C ILE A 33 8.02 -0.78 3.68
N PRO A 34 8.29 -2.02 4.15
CA PRO A 34 7.54 -2.62 5.25
C PRO A 34 7.66 -1.77 6.52
N ARG A 35 6.57 -1.69 7.28
CA ARG A 35 6.57 -1.10 8.63
C ARG A 35 6.60 -2.16 9.74
N VAL A 36 6.72 -3.42 9.36
CA VAL A 36 7.06 -4.53 10.25
C VAL A 36 8.55 -4.47 10.55
N ALA A 37 8.94 -4.73 11.78
CA ALA A 37 10.36 -4.84 12.14
C ALA A 37 11.04 -5.92 11.29
N GLN A 38 12.24 -5.64 10.77
CA GLN A 38 12.92 -6.52 9.82
C GLN A 38 13.09 -7.95 10.35
N SER A 39 13.41 -8.10 11.64
CA SER A 39 13.55 -9.41 12.31
C SER A 39 12.25 -10.20 12.40
N GLN A 40 11.08 -9.56 12.24
CA GLN A 40 9.75 -10.15 12.37
C GLN A 40 9.04 -10.31 11.02
N THR A 41 9.67 -9.83 9.94
CA THR A 41 8.99 -9.76 8.63
C THR A 41 8.61 -11.14 8.10
N GLU A 42 9.48 -12.13 8.22
CA GLU A 42 9.18 -13.49 7.69
C GLU A 42 8.12 -14.20 8.54
N GLU A 43 8.15 -14.04 9.85
CA GLU A 43 7.10 -14.54 10.74
C GLU A 43 5.76 -13.89 10.39
N ALA A 44 5.72 -12.57 10.32
CA ALA A 44 4.50 -11.83 9.96
C ALA A 44 3.93 -12.27 8.61
N LYS A 45 4.75 -12.45 7.59
CA LYS A 45 4.31 -12.93 6.26
C LYS A 45 3.74 -14.34 6.29
N SER A 46 4.13 -15.17 7.25
CA SER A 46 3.63 -16.54 7.36
C SER A 46 2.19 -16.61 7.84
N TRP A 47 1.71 -15.60 8.57
CA TRP A 47 0.35 -15.56 9.09
C TRP A 47 -0.67 -15.38 7.96
N LYS A 48 -1.73 -16.15 8.02
CA LYS A 48 -2.81 -16.14 7.01
C LYS A 48 -4.12 -15.76 7.65
N ASN A 49 -4.89 -14.92 6.96
CA ASN A 49 -6.23 -14.59 7.40
C ASN A 49 -7.10 -15.85 7.35
N PRO A 50 -7.69 -16.29 8.48
CA PRO A 50 -8.53 -17.49 8.51
C PRO A 50 -9.90 -17.25 7.86
N PHE A 51 -10.29 -15.99 7.61
CA PHE A 51 -11.59 -15.64 7.05
C PHE A 51 -11.50 -15.37 5.56
N SER A 52 -12.49 -15.87 4.81
CA SER A 52 -12.56 -15.63 3.37
C SER A 52 -13.04 -14.20 3.06
N PHE A 53 -12.57 -13.68 1.92
CA PHE A 53 -12.97 -12.36 1.38
C PHE A 53 -14.42 -12.43 0.84
N LYS A 54 -15.39 -12.35 1.75
CA LYS A 54 -16.83 -12.38 1.46
C LYS A 54 -17.52 -11.13 2.01
N PRO A 55 -18.64 -10.68 1.40
CA PRO A 55 -19.33 -9.48 1.84
C PRO A 55 -19.61 -9.42 3.34
N GLN A 56 -20.07 -10.51 3.94
CA GLN A 56 -20.39 -10.55 5.38
C GLN A 56 -19.18 -10.26 6.27
N ASN A 57 -18.00 -10.81 5.91
CA ASN A 57 -16.77 -10.62 6.67
C ASN A 57 -16.19 -9.21 6.47
N ILE A 58 -16.35 -8.66 5.26
CA ILE A 58 -15.95 -7.28 4.94
C ILE A 58 -16.82 -6.29 5.71
N GLU A 59 -18.14 -6.48 5.78
CA GLU A 59 -19.05 -5.59 6.52
C GLU A 59 -18.78 -5.66 8.04
N LYS A 60 -18.43 -6.80 8.62
CA LYS A 60 -17.95 -6.89 10.00
C LYS A 60 -16.70 -6.01 10.19
N GLY A 61 -15.71 -6.15 9.31
CA GLY A 61 -14.49 -5.34 9.35
C GLY A 61 -14.77 -3.85 9.18
N LYS A 62 -15.68 -3.48 8.30
CA LYS A 62 -16.14 -2.09 8.12
C LYS A 62 -16.75 -1.51 9.39
N ALA A 63 -17.65 -2.24 10.03
CA ALA A 63 -18.26 -1.80 11.27
C ALA A 63 -17.23 -1.56 12.38
N LEU A 64 -16.23 -2.45 12.49
CA LEU A 64 -15.13 -2.33 13.46
C LEU A 64 -14.19 -1.16 13.12
N PHE A 65 -13.85 -0.97 11.86
CA PHE A 65 -12.98 0.10 11.36
C PHE A 65 -13.57 1.49 11.64
N HIS A 66 -14.87 1.65 11.46
CA HIS A 66 -15.58 2.91 11.70
C HIS A 66 -16.04 3.07 13.16
N GLY A 67 -16.23 1.98 13.89
CA GLY A 67 -16.72 1.95 15.25
C GLY A 67 -15.62 1.66 16.27
N LYS A 68 -15.62 0.45 16.84
CA LYS A 68 -14.80 0.04 17.99
C LYS A 68 -13.32 0.43 17.91
N ALA A 69 -12.67 0.24 16.73
CA ALA A 69 -11.26 0.54 16.53
C ALA A 69 -10.98 1.99 16.08
N TYR A 70 -11.99 2.71 15.62
CA TYR A 70 -11.91 4.10 15.18
C TYR A 70 -10.79 4.41 14.18
N CYS A 71 -10.43 3.44 13.33
CA CYS A 71 -9.36 3.55 12.33
C CYS A 71 -9.60 4.71 11.36
N VAL A 72 -10.87 5.02 11.11
CA VAL A 72 -11.34 6.12 10.25
C VAL A 72 -10.74 7.47 10.63
N THR A 73 -10.40 7.70 11.90
CA THR A 73 -9.84 8.95 12.41
C THR A 73 -8.52 9.31 11.72
N CYS A 74 -7.69 8.32 11.44
CA CYS A 74 -6.40 8.51 10.78
C CYS A 74 -6.40 8.08 9.31
N HIS A 75 -7.12 7.00 8.99
CA HIS A 75 -7.11 6.41 7.66
C HIS A 75 -8.22 6.92 6.72
N GLY A 76 -9.12 7.78 7.24
CA GLY A 76 -10.25 8.30 6.46
C GLY A 76 -11.34 7.25 6.20
N LYS A 77 -12.53 7.73 5.83
CA LYS A 77 -13.68 6.85 5.52
C LYS A 77 -13.47 6.05 4.23
N ASP A 78 -12.69 6.60 3.32
CA ASP A 78 -12.36 6.02 2.02
C ASP A 78 -11.00 5.30 2.00
N GLY A 79 -10.32 5.19 3.15
CA GLY A 79 -9.06 4.50 3.30
C GLY A 79 -7.85 5.20 2.70
N LYS A 80 -7.99 6.43 2.21
CA LYS A 80 -6.87 7.18 1.60
C LYS A 80 -5.87 7.73 2.61
N GLY A 81 -6.27 7.80 3.88
CA GLY A 81 -5.54 8.57 4.88
C GLY A 81 -5.81 10.07 4.74
N TYR A 82 -5.00 10.86 5.41
CA TYR A 82 -5.04 12.31 5.32
C TYR A 82 -3.65 12.84 4.97
N ASP A 83 -3.59 13.86 4.11
CA ASP A 83 -2.34 14.54 3.76
C ASP A 83 -1.78 15.37 4.92
N HIS A 84 -2.64 15.75 5.87
CA HIS A 84 -2.29 16.46 7.07
C HIS A 84 -3.21 16.06 8.22
N ILE A 85 -2.61 15.75 9.37
CA ILE A 85 -3.32 15.54 10.64
C ILE A 85 -2.69 16.46 11.68
N PRO A 86 -3.45 17.43 12.24
CA PRO A 86 -2.91 18.35 13.23
C PRO A 86 -2.31 17.61 14.43
N GLY A 87 -1.07 17.98 14.79
CA GLY A 87 -0.36 17.37 15.92
C GLY A 87 0.23 15.97 15.65
N LEU A 88 0.06 15.41 14.46
CA LEU A 88 0.68 14.14 14.12
C LEU A 88 2.20 14.30 13.98
N VAL A 89 2.94 13.48 14.72
CA VAL A 89 4.39 13.37 14.62
C VAL A 89 4.73 12.06 13.93
N GLY A 90 5.67 12.12 12.97
CA GLY A 90 6.13 10.95 12.22
C GLY A 90 5.45 10.80 10.86
N LYS A 91 5.41 9.56 10.37
CA LYS A 91 4.89 9.27 9.03
C LYS A 91 3.37 9.29 8.99
N LEU A 92 2.83 9.81 7.91
CA LEU A 92 1.38 9.81 7.64
C LEU A 92 0.80 8.38 7.58
N PRO A 93 -0.50 8.23 7.88
CA PRO A 93 -1.23 6.98 7.70
C PRO A 93 -1.12 6.45 6.27
N ARG A 94 -1.05 5.14 6.12
CA ARG A 94 -1.04 4.49 4.81
C ARG A 94 -2.34 4.77 4.04
N ASN A 95 -2.18 5.05 2.77
CA ASN A 95 -3.27 5.05 1.80
C ASN A 95 -3.57 3.59 1.41
N PHE A 96 -4.72 3.08 1.84
CA PHE A 96 -5.15 1.72 1.55
C PHE A 96 -5.68 1.53 0.14
N THR A 97 -5.93 2.62 -0.60
CA THR A 97 -6.36 2.54 -2.01
C THR A 97 -5.16 2.39 -2.97
N ASP A 98 -3.93 2.51 -2.48
CA ASP A 98 -2.72 2.33 -3.27
C ASP A 98 -2.57 0.85 -3.66
N LYS A 99 -2.72 0.58 -4.96
CA LYS A 99 -2.66 -0.79 -5.50
C LYS A 99 -1.27 -1.41 -5.38
N SER A 100 -0.21 -0.62 -5.47
CA SER A 100 1.17 -1.11 -5.31
C SER A 100 1.40 -1.56 -3.88
N TRP A 101 0.95 -0.78 -2.90
CA TRP A 101 0.99 -1.16 -1.49
C TRP A 101 0.15 -2.41 -1.22
N GLN A 102 -1.08 -2.48 -1.75
CA GLN A 102 -1.94 -3.64 -1.60
C GLN A 102 -1.32 -4.93 -2.16
N ALA A 103 -0.60 -4.83 -3.29
CA ALA A 103 0.02 -5.97 -3.95
C ALA A 103 1.20 -6.56 -3.16
N VAL A 104 1.96 -5.72 -2.45
CA VAL A 104 3.21 -6.15 -1.78
C VAL A 104 3.04 -6.45 -0.30
N ARG A 105 1.94 -6.01 0.35
CA ARG A 105 1.68 -6.30 1.77
C ARG A 105 0.89 -7.59 1.93
N THR A 106 1.29 -8.45 2.86
CA THR A 106 0.52 -9.64 3.24
C THR A 106 -0.47 -9.31 4.35
N ASP A 107 -1.51 -10.11 4.50
CA ASP A 107 -2.47 -9.96 5.60
C ASP A 107 -1.79 -10.15 6.96
N GLY A 108 -0.80 -11.04 7.02
CA GLY A 108 -0.03 -11.25 8.23
C GLY A 108 0.81 -10.03 8.63
N GLU A 109 1.41 -9.30 7.67
CA GLU A 109 2.09 -8.03 7.97
C GLU A 109 1.10 -6.99 8.53
N LEU A 110 -0.14 -6.95 8.01
CA LEU A 110 -1.18 -6.06 8.55
C LEU A 110 -1.60 -6.47 9.96
N MET A 111 -1.76 -7.77 10.23
CA MET A 111 -2.03 -8.29 11.57
C MET A 111 -0.89 -7.97 12.53
N TRP A 112 0.35 -8.11 12.08
CA TRP A 112 1.51 -7.76 12.91
C TRP A 112 1.44 -6.28 13.36
N ILE A 113 1.10 -5.36 12.45
CA ILE A 113 0.92 -3.93 12.77
C ILE A 113 -0.22 -3.73 13.77
N LEU A 114 -1.33 -4.44 13.63
CA LEU A 114 -2.45 -4.33 14.59
C LEU A 114 -2.09 -4.87 15.99
N LYS A 115 -1.16 -5.84 16.06
CA LYS A 115 -0.68 -6.40 17.34
C LYS A 115 0.44 -5.56 17.98
N ASN A 116 1.29 -4.92 17.19
CA ASN A 116 2.53 -4.29 17.70
C ASN A 116 2.60 -2.78 17.47
N GLY A 117 1.67 -2.22 16.70
CA GLY A 117 1.77 -0.85 16.23
C GLY A 117 2.82 -0.71 15.11
N SER A 118 3.17 0.54 14.80
CA SER A 118 4.17 0.87 13.79
C SER A 118 5.16 1.87 14.36
N SER A 119 6.33 1.41 14.71
CA SER A 119 7.39 2.23 15.32
C SER A 119 7.70 3.49 14.50
N GLY A 120 7.89 4.62 15.16
CA GLY A 120 8.14 5.92 14.52
C GLY A 120 6.90 6.53 13.84
N THR A 121 5.72 6.04 14.17
CA THR A 121 4.43 6.60 13.71
C THR A 121 3.43 6.69 14.86
N ALA A 122 2.27 7.33 14.61
CA ALA A 122 1.17 7.38 15.57
C ALA A 122 0.30 6.10 15.58
N MET A 123 0.62 5.08 14.77
CA MET A 123 -0.11 3.83 14.73
C MET A 123 0.25 2.96 15.93
N VAL A 124 -0.64 2.88 16.90
CA VAL A 124 -0.51 2.08 18.13
C VAL A 124 -0.96 0.62 17.90
N SER A 125 -0.69 -0.25 18.87
CA SER A 125 -1.27 -1.59 18.91
C SER A 125 -2.76 -1.53 19.28
N PHE A 126 -3.54 -2.47 18.77
CA PHE A 126 -4.97 -2.62 19.05
C PHE A 126 -5.30 -4.01 19.63
N VAL A 127 -4.48 -4.99 19.36
CA VAL A 127 -4.67 -6.37 19.83
C VAL A 127 -3.68 -6.64 20.95
N PRO A 128 -4.11 -7.16 22.11
CA PRO A 128 -5.47 -7.65 22.40
C PRO A 128 -6.41 -6.62 23.04
N ASP A 129 -5.93 -5.44 23.43
CA ASP A 129 -6.62 -4.55 24.37
C ASP A 129 -7.91 -3.92 23.81
N THR A 130 -7.88 -3.48 22.55
CA THR A 130 -9.05 -2.88 21.88
C THR A 130 -9.80 -3.88 21.02
N LEU A 131 -9.08 -4.76 20.36
CA LEU A 131 -9.61 -5.73 19.40
C LEU A 131 -9.22 -7.15 19.82
N THR A 132 -10.12 -8.08 19.61
CA THR A 132 -9.73 -9.50 19.52
C THR A 132 -8.97 -9.76 18.23
N GLU A 133 -8.23 -10.84 18.16
CA GLU A 133 -7.53 -11.25 16.94
C GLU A 133 -8.51 -11.52 15.78
N GLU A 134 -9.67 -12.12 16.08
CA GLU A 134 -10.75 -12.32 15.11
C GLU A 134 -11.25 -11.00 14.52
N GLU A 135 -11.52 -10.01 15.36
CA GLU A 135 -11.96 -8.69 14.92
C GLU A 135 -10.91 -8.00 14.03
N ALA A 136 -9.63 -8.12 14.39
CA ALA A 136 -8.53 -7.59 13.61
C ALA A 136 -8.44 -8.23 12.21
N TRP A 137 -8.65 -9.55 12.09
CA TRP A 137 -8.70 -10.23 10.80
C TRP A 137 -9.86 -9.72 9.92
N HIS A 138 -11.03 -9.44 10.50
CA HIS A 138 -12.13 -8.82 9.76
C HIS A 138 -11.79 -7.40 9.28
N ILE A 139 -11.15 -6.58 10.12
CA ILE A 139 -10.67 -5.24 9.72
C ILE A 139 -9.73 -5.35 8.52
N ILE A 140 -8.81 -6.31 8.51
CA ILE A 140 -7.88 -6.54 7.40
C ILE A 140 -8.65 -6.83 6.10
N LEU A 141 -9.72 -7.62 6.12
CA LEU A 141 -10.55 -7.84 4.93
C LEU A 141 -11.19 -6.53 4.42
N TYR A 142 -11.63 -5.66 5.32
CA TYR A 142 -12.14 -4.36 4.92
C TYR A 142 -11.04 -3.48 4.32
N VAL A 143 -9.84 -3.45 4.92
CA VAL A 143 -8.67 -2.75 4.36
C VAL A 143 -8.33 -3.27 2.95
N ARG A 144 -8.44 -4.59 2.73
CA ARG A 144 -8.26 -5.19 1.39
C ARG A 144 -9.32 -4.76 0.38
N SER A 145 -10.52 -4.45 0.84
CA SER A 145 -11.60 -4.02 -0.06
C SER A 145 -11.34 -2.66 -0.72
N PHE A 146 -10.51 -1.80 -0.13
CA PHE A 146 -10.12 -0.52 -0.74
C PHE A 146 -9.24 -0.67 -1.98
N GLY A 147 -8.58 -1.79 -2.15
CA GLY A 147 -7.71 -2.08 -3.30
C GLY A 147 -8.41 -2.76 -4.49
N LYS A 148 -9.71 -3.02 -4.39
CA LYS A 148 -10.50 -3.75 -5.41
C LYS A 148 -11.10 -2.82 -6.48
#